data_945a1477408afc6ba8caa53de0aa1546
#
_entry.id   945a1477408afc6ba8caa53de0aa1546
#
_cell.length_a   1.000
_cell.length_b   1.000
_cell.length_c   1.000
_cell.angle_alpha   90.00
_cell.angle_beta   90.00
_cell.angle_gamma   90.00
#
_symmetry.space_group_name_H-M   'P 1'
#
loop_
_entity.id
_entity.type
_entity.pdbx_description
1 polymer ?
#
loop_
_entity_poly.entity_id
_entity_poly.type
_entity_poly.pdbx_seq_one_letter_code
_entity_poly.pdbx_strand_id
1 'polypeptide(L)'
;GIFLFVCIYVCVSWGPFRFQKEAASGQPGARRRQPVVHGAGPHAVRWLDPDEKWQFYTVAMCLVAIVAATVVGVFTYGEFLGKYWNARGSHSYANVLPSEDAAGYADAGKLVFAEEARLDVSRALGYKDVNVYCVAPVLDDAPLAEVQFWAVGVDCCEQRGSFDCDDAWDSDARSGVVVSPLHGWHSQYALAVRQAEHAFELASAQEPVFVRWVVDPEKVTRNYFHFGVGILVVAVAAYGVLSCVVAHFLKTARSPRRDGRGGGAHSGPRDARGAKEPPHQA
;
A
#
# COMPACT_ATOMS: atom_id res chain seq x y z
N GLY A 1 -7.04 8.80 -4.26
CA GLY A 1 -8.44 9.08 -4.57
C GLY A 1 -9.20 7.87 -5.11
N ILE A 2 -8.74 7.24 -6.19
CA ILE A 2 -9.43 6.13 -6.89
C ILE A 2 -9.58 4.88 -5.99
N PHE A 3 -8.56 4.53 -5.21
CA PHE A 3 -8.60 3.38 -4.30
C PHE A 3 -9.69 3.51 -3.24
N LEU A 4 -9.83 4.69 -2.66
CA LEU A 4 -10.86 5.00 -1.68
C LEU A 4 -12.26 4.92 -2.31
N PHE A 5 -12.43 5.41 -3.55
CA PHE A 5 -13.67 5.29 -4.31
C PHE A 5 -14.03 3.84 -4.62
N VAL A 6 -13.07 3.02 -5.02
CA VAL A 6 -13.29 1.58 -5.27
C VAL A 6 -13.68 0.85 -3.99
N CYS A 7 -12.99 1.12 -2.86
CA CYS A 7 -13.33 0.53 -1.57
C CYS A 7 -14.74 0.97 -1.10
N ILE A 8 -15.06 2.26 -1.21
CA ILE A 8 -16.40 2.78 -0.89
C ILE A 8 -17.44 2.17 -1.82
N TYR A 9 -17.17 2.09 -3.13
CA TYR A 9 -18.09 1.50 -4.10
C TYR A 9 -18.35 0.02 -3.82
N VAL A 10 -17.30 -0.76 -3.48
CA VAL A 10 -17.44 -2.17 -3.09
C VAL A 10 -18.22 -2.27 -1.77
N CYS A 11 -17.92 -1.46 -0.77
CA CYS A 11 -18.65 -1.44 0.50
C CYS A 11 -20.13 -1.05 0.31
N VAL A 12 -20.42 -0.08 -0.55
CA VAL A 12 -21.80 0.39 -0.81
C VAL A 12 -22.55 -0.56 -1.74
N SER A 13 -21.88 -1.12 -2.75
CA SER A 13 -22.53 -2.03 -3.74
C SER A 13 -22.80 -3.42 -3.17
N TRP A 14 -22.02 -3.87 -2.20
CA TRP A 14 -22.15 -5.18 -1.52
C TRP A 14 -22.65 -5.04 -0.09
N GLY A 15 -22.90 -3.82 0.37
CA GLY A 15 -23.42 -3.54 1.69
C GLY A 15 -24.92 -3.90 1.87
N PRO A 16 -25.43 -3.85 3.10
CA PRO A 16 -26.75 -4.33 3.49
C PRO A 16 -27.95 -3.63 2.82
N PHE A 17 -27.70 -2.54 2.09
CA PHE A 17 -28.77 -1.79 1.43
C PHE A 17 -29.53 -2.53 0.31
N ARG A 18 -28.95 -3.57 -0.28
CA ARG A 18 -29.64 -4.39 -1.30
C ARG A 18 -30.61 -5.40 -0.70
N PHE A 19 -30.37 -5.87 0.52
CA PHE A 19 -31.22 -6.89 1.16
C PHE A 19 -32.55 -6.34 1.70
N GLN A 20 -32.63 -5.04 1.95
CA GLN A 20 -33.85 -4.44 2.49
C GLN A 20 -34.92 -4.22 1.42
N LYS A 21 -34.56 -4.21 0.13
CA LYS A 21 -35.55 -4.05 -0.96
C LYS A 21 -36.28 -5.31 -1.35
N GLU A 22 -35.71 -6.50 -1.11
CA GLU A 22 -36.37 -7.78 -1.40
C GLU A 22 -37.32 -8.23 -0.27
N ALA A 23 -37.08 -7.80 0.97
CA ALA A 23 -37.96 -8.11 2.09
C ALA A 23 -39.26 -7.30 2.13
N ALA A 24 -39.33 -6.19 1.37
CA ALA A 24 -40.51 -5.32 1.37
C ALA A 24 -41.56 -5.66 0.29
N SER A 25 -41.29 -6.59 -0.61
CA SER A 25 -42.20 -6.92 -1.73
C SER A 25 -43.01 -8.20 -1.60
N GLY A 26 -43.03 -8.85 -0.45
CA GLY A 26 -43.74 -10.11 -0.26
C GLY A 26 -44.50 -10.19 1.06
N GLN A 27 -45.73 -9.82 1.10
CA GLN A 27 -46.97 -10.32 1.70
C GLN A 27 -47.83 -9.25 2.39
N PRO A 28 -49.00 -8.94 1.88
CA PRO A 28 -50.05 -8.30 2.68
C PRO A 28 -50.85 -9.39 3.45
N GLY A 29 -50.76 -9.36 4.79
CA GLY A 29 -51.74 -10.12 5.58
C GLY A 29 -51.29 -11.01 6.72
N ALA A 30 -50.29 -10.62 7.51
CA ALA A 30 -50.05 -11.29 8.81
C ALA A 30 -50.31 -10.31 9.96
N ARG A 31 -51.47 -10.53 10.66
CA ARG A 31 -51.82 -9.82 11.90
C ARG A 31 -50.68 -9.95 12.91
N ARG A 32 -50.04 -8.84 13.20
CA ARG A 32 -49.00 -8.68 14.25
C ARG A 32 -49.63 -8.99 15.63
N ARG A 33 -49.35 -10.15 16.20
CA ARG A 33 -49.55 -10.39 17.64
C ARG A 33 -48.47 -9.59 18.37
N GLN A 34 -48.87 -8.62 19.17
CA GLN A 34 -47.96 -7.90 20.08
C GLN A 34 -47.42 -8.93 21.11
N PRO A 35 -46.10 -8.97 21.34
CA PRO A 35 -45.57 -9.76 22.45
C PRO A 35 -45.87 -9.06 23.75
N VAL A 36 -46.48 -9.80 24.70
CA VAL A 36 -46.71 -9.40 26.09
C VAL A 36 -45.34 -9.17 26.75
N VAL A 37 -45.10 -7.99 27.23
CA VAL A 37 -43.90 -7.61 27.98
C VAL A 37 -43.98 -8.22 29.37
N HIS A 38 -43.29 -9.29 29.64
CA HIS A 38 -43.00 -9.78 30.98
C HIS A 38 -41.67 -9.15 31.46
N GLY A 39 -41.76 -8.53 32.62
CA GLY A 39 -40.81 -7.91 33.52
C GLY A 39 -39.32 -8.00 33.19
N ALA A 40 -38.74 -6.80 33.11
CA ALA A 40 -37.30 -6.59 33.05
C ALA A 40 -36.63 -6.94 34.38
N GLY A 41 -35.89 -8.05 34.41
CA GLY A 41 -34.87 -8.28 35.43
C GLY A 41 -33.59 -7.47 35.08
N PRO A 42 -32.85 -6.94 36.06
CA PRO A 42 -31.64 -6.16 35.80
C PRO A 42 -30.52 -7.09 35.36
N HIS A 43 -29.78 -6.66 34.31
CA HIS A 43 -28.53 -7.24 33.81
C HIS A 43 -28.60 -8.49 32.91
N ALA A 44 -29.57 -8.57 31.97
CA ALA A 44 -29.33 -9.37 30.78
C ALA A 44 -28.40 -8.60 29.84
N VAL A 45 -27.15 -9.06 29.71
CA VAL A 45 -26.26 -8.61 28.62
C VAL A 45 -27.01 -8.85 27.31
N ARG A 46 -27.48 -7.76 26.70
CA ARG A 46 -28.22 -7.82 25.44
C ARG A 46 -27.24 -8.30 24.36
N TRP A 47 -27.28 -9.58 24.04
CA TRP A 47 -26.56 -10.12 22.90
C TRP A 47 -27.12 -9.43 21.66
N LEU A 48 -26.25 -8.74 20.93
CA LEU A 48 -26.58 -8.06 19.68
C LEU A 48 -27.33 -9.04 18.76
N ASP A 49 -28.43 -8.56 18.17
CA ASP A 49 -29.17 -9.29 17.16
C ASP A 49 -28.24 -9.74 16.01
N PRO A 50 -28.47 -10.87 15.35
CA PRO A 50 -27.64 -11.34 14.23
C PRO A 50 -27.44 -10.28 13.14
N ASP A 51 -28.42 -9.41 12.92
CA ASP A 51 -28.34 -8.32 11.95
C ASP A 51 -27.46 -7.16 12.43
N GLU A 52 -27.46 -6.85 13.74
CA GLU A 52 -26.53 -5.87 14.32
C GLU A 52 -25.07 -6.35 14.24
N LYS A 53 -24.82 -7.64 14.46
CA LYS A 53 -23.47 -8.23 14.31
C LYS A 53 -22.95 -8.10 12.88
N TRP A 54 -23.79 -8.31 11.90
CA TRP A 54 -23.42 -8.18 10.49
C TRP A 54 -23.02 -6.74 10.14
N GLN A 55 -23.81 -5.77 10.60
CA GLN A 55 -23.48 -4.35 10.40
C GLN A 55 -22.15 -3.97 11.07
N PHE A 56 -21.90 -4.47 12.28
CA PHE A 56 -20.64 -4.27 12.98
C PHE A 56 -19.43 -4.82 12.19
N TYR A 57 -19.52 -6.06 11.69
CA TYR A 57 -18.45 -6.63 10.86
C TYR A 57 -18.20 -5.85 9.57
N THR A 58 -19.26 -5.39 8.92
CA THR A 58 -19.12 -4.56 7.70
C THR A 58 -18.42 -3.24 8.01
N VAL A 59 -18.82 -2.54 9.07
CA VAL A 59 -18.17 -1.29 9.49
C VAL A 59 -16.72 -1.53 9.86
N ALA A 60 -16.42 -2.58 10.63
CA ALA A 60 -15.06 -2.93 10.99
C ALA A 60 -14.18 -3.22 9.76
N MET A 61 -14.69 -3.97 8.79
CA MET A 61 -13.97 -4.23 7.53
C MET A 61 -13.73 -2.95 6.72
N CYS A 62 -14.71 -2.04 6.68
CA CYS A 62 -14.51 -0.74 6.02
C CYS A 62 -13.43 0.10 6.70
N LEU A 63 -13.40 0.13 8.04
CA LEU A 63 -12.36 0.85 8.78
C LEU A 63 -10.97 0.25 8.53
N VAL A 64 -10.84 -1.07 8.57
CA VAL A 64 -9.59 -1.76 8.22
C VAL A 64 -9.15 -1.43 6.80
N ALA A 65 -10.08 -1.42 5.84
CA ALA A 65 -9.80 -1.06 4.46
C ALA A 65 -9.27 0.38 4.32
N ILE A 66 -9.88 1.33 5.02
CA ILE A 66 -9.46 2.74 4.99
C ILE A 66 -8.03 2.87 5.55
N VAL A 67 -7.75 2.27 6.70
CA VAL A 67 -6.42 2.32 7.32
C VAL A 67 -5.39 1.66 6.41
N ALA A 68 -5.65 0.46 5.91
CA ALA A 68 -4.75 -0.25 5.01
C ALA A 68 -4.50 0.54 3.71
N ALA A 69 -5.56 1.09 3.10
CA ALA A 69 -5.45 1.92 1.90
C ALA A 69 -4.61 3.19 2.13
N THR A 70 -4.76 3.81 3.30
CA THR A 70 -3.97 5.00 3.67
C THR A 70 -2.49 4.64 3.83
N VAL A 71 -2.18 3.58 4.57
CA VAL A 71 -0.79 3.12 4.78
C VAL A 71 -0.13 2.75 3.45
N VAL A 72 -0.78 1.90 2.64
CA VAL A 72 -0.26 1.50 1.33
C VAL A 72 -0.12 2.69 0.39
N GLY A 73 -1.09 3.62 0.40
CA GLY A 73 -1.08 4.81 -0.44
C GLY A 73 0.06 5.76 -0.09
N VAL A 74 0.28 6.04 1.20
CA VAL A 74 1.37 6.91 1.67
C VAL A 74 2.73 6.27 1.35
N PHE A 75 2.90 4.98 1.63
CA PHE A 75 4.12 4.26 1.31
C PHE A 75 4.40 4.28 -0.20
N THR A 76 3.42 3.90 -1.02
CA THR A 76 3.60 3.84 -2.49
C THR A 76 3.88 5.21 -3.09
N TYR A 77 3.23 6.25 -2.56
CA TYR A 77 3.50 7.62 -3.00
C TYR A 77 4.92 8.06 -2.63
N GLY A 78 5.32 7.87 -1.37
CA GLY A 78 6.65 8.30 -0.89
C GLY A 78 7.80 7.59 -1.61
N GLU A 79 7.70 6.26 -1.77
CA GLU A 79 8.79 5.48 -2.33
C GLU A 79 8.84 5.43 -3.87
N PHE A 80 7.69 5.57 -4.55
CA PHE A 80 7.61 5.36 -5.99
C PHE A 80 7.00 6.54 -6.75
N LEU A 81 5.72 6.82 -6.53
CA LEU A 81 5.00 7.79 -7.36
C LEU A 81 5.48 9.22 -7.15
N GLY A 82 5.89 9.58 -5.93
CA GLY A 82 6.47 10.90 -5.65
C GLY A 82 7.77 11.12 -6.42
N LYS A 83 8.64 10.11 -6.44
CA LYS A 83 9.91 10.15 -7.22
C LYS A 83 9.62 10.27 -8.72
N TYR A 84 8.64 9.53 -9.23
CA TYR A 84 8.21 9.63 -10.63
C TYR A 84 7.72 11.03 -10.99
N TRP A 85 6.79 11.58 -10.20
CA TRP A 85 6.22 12.90 -10.48
C TRP A 85 7.25 14.02 -10.34
N ASN A 86 8.16 13.92 -9.37
CA ASN A 86 9.25 14.87 -9.20
C ASN A 86 10.18 14.87 -10.43
N ALA A 87 10.67 13.68 -10.83
CA ALA A 87 11.54 13.56 -12.00
C ALA A 87 10.86 13.95 -13.32
N ARG A 88 9.53 13.77 -13.43
CA ARG A 88 8.77 14.14 -14.63
C ARG A 88 8.37 15.62 -14.66
N GLY A 89 8.13 16.22 -13.51
CA GLY A 89 7.72 17.63 -13.39
C GLY A 89 8.87 18.61 -13.42
N SER A 90 10.11 18.14 -13.23
CA SER A 90 11.32 18.93 -13.23
C SER A 90 11.99 18.96 -14.62
N HIS A 91 12.91 19.91 -14.81
CA HIS A 91 13.62 20.06 -16.08
C HIS A 91 14.65 18.94 -16.30
N SER A 92 14.94 18.68 -17.57
CA SER A 92 15.99 17.74 -17.98
C SER A 92 17.08 18.53 -18.71
N TYR A 93 18.30 18.39 -18.24
CA TYR A 93 19.47 19.06 -18.82
C TYR A 93 20.38 18.03 -19.45
N ALA A 94 20.98 18.39 -20.58
CA ALA A 94 21.92 17.54 -21.31
C ALA A 94 23.24 18.25 -21.51
N ASN A 95 24.31 17.47 -21.61
CA ASN A 95 25.68 17.93 -21.78
C ASN A 95 26.13 18.83 -20.62
N VAL A 96 25.83 18.42 -19.39
CA VAL A 96 26.23 19.14 -18.17
C VAL A 96 27.65 18.78 -17.81
N LEU A 97 28.50 19.81 -17.61
CA LEU A 97 29.86 19.58 -17.13
C LEU A 97 29.86 19.48 -15.60
N PRO A 98 30.55 18.47 -15.03
CA PRO A 98 30.68 18.33 -13.57
C PRO A 98 31.30 19.51 -12.86
N SER A 99 32.05 20.34 -13.56
CA SER A 99 32.66 21.57 -13.06
C SER A 99 31.75 22.82 -13.12
N GLU A 100 30.56 22.70 -13.74
CA GLU A 100 29.59 23.80 -13.77
C GLU A 100 28.90 23.98 -12.43
N ASP A 101 28.53 25.22 -12.11
CA ASP A 101 27.87 25.57 -10.85
C ASP A 101 26.52 24.80 -10.69
N ALA A 102 26.44 23.99 -9.64
CA ALA A 102 25.26 23.20 -9.29
C ALA A 102 24.00 24.06 -9.08
N ALA A 103 24.16 25.33 -8.69
CA ALA A 103 23.02 26.25 -8.48
C ALA A 103 22.24 26.50 -9.77
N GLY A 104 22.86 26.39 -10.94
CA GLY A 104 22.20 26.49 -12.25
C GLY A 104 21.24 25.31 -12.54
N TYR A 105 21.29 24.23 -11.77
CA TYR A 105 20.55 22.98 -11.96
C TYR A 105 19.63 22.63 -10.78
N ALA A 106 19.33 23.61 -9.93
CA ALA A 106 18.50 23.40 -8.74
C ALA A 106 17.07 22.89 -9.04
N ASP A 107 16.56 23.15 -10.25
CA ASP A 107 15.25 22.70 -10.75
C ASP A 107 15.31 21.43 -11.60
N ALA A 108 16.51 20.83 -11.72
CA ALA A 108 16.71 19.62 -12.49
C ALA A 108 16.05 18.41 -11.86
N GLY A 109 15.43 17.57 -12.69
CA GLY A 109 15.00 16.23 -12.30
C GLY A 109 15.86 15.14 -12.89
N LYS A 110 16.48 15.44 -14.03
CA LYS A 110 17.37 14.54 -14.75
C LYS A 110 18.52 15.33 -15.35
N LEU A 111 19.70 14.74 -15.24
CA LEU A 111 20.93 15.29 -15.81
C LEU A 111 21.57 14.24 -16.71
N VAL A 112 21.99 14.66 -17.90
CA VAL A 112 22.87 13.90 -18.78
C VAL A 112 24.19 14.65 -18.84
N PHE A 113 25.21 14.08 -18.27
CA PHE A 113 26.52 14.70 -18.19
C PHE A 113 27.28 14.62 -19.53
N ALA A 114 28.25 15.46 -19.69
CA ALA A 114 29.17 15.48 -20.83
C ALA A 114 30.01 14.19 -20.87
N GLU A 115 30.68 13.95 -22.01
CA GLU A 115 31.46 12.71 -22.21
C GLU A 115 32.63 12.58 -21.25
N GLU A 116 33.17 13.71 -20.78
CA GLU A 116 34.29 13.79 -19.86
C GLU A 116 33.91 13.46 -18.41
N ALA A 117 32.60 13.41 -18.13
CA ALA A 117 32.12 13.13 -16.80
C ALA A 117 32.40 11.70 -16.39
N ARG A 118 32.94 11.55 -15.19
CA ARG A 118 33.23 10.26 -14.57
C ARG A 118 32.90 10.25 -13.09
N LEU A 119 32.58 9.08 -12.61
CA LEU A 119 32.38 8.85 -11.17
C LEU A 119 33.72 8.45 -10.55
N ASP A 120 34.16 9.19 -9.51
CA ASP A 120 35.35 8.82 -8.77
C ASP A 120 35.00 7.90 -7.59
N VAL A 121 34.94 6.61 -7.87
CA VAL A 121 34.63 5.60 -6.86
C VAL A 121 35.74 5.44 -5.79
N SER A 122 36.98 5.89 -6.09
CA SER A 122 38.09 5.83 -5.13
C SER A 122 37.92 6.80 -3.96
N ARG A 123 37.19 7.87 -4.17
CA ARG A 123 36.84 8.88 -3.16
C ARG A 123 35.41 8.73 -2.67
N ALA A 124 34.82 7.55 -2.85
CA ALA A 124 33.53 7.22 -2.30
C ALA A 124 33.59 7.03 -0.79
N LEU A 125 32.50 7.38 -0.11
CA LEU A 125 32.37 7.23 1.32
C LEU A 125 30.96 6.81 1.71
N GLY A 126 30.88 5.90 2.69
CA GLY A 126 29.64 5.46 3.33
C GLY A 126 29.48 6.04 4.73
N TYR A 127 28.46 6.84 4.95
CA TYR A 127 28.03 7.30 6.28
C TYR A 127 27.02 6.33 6.87
N LYS A 128 27.34 5.76 8.03
CA LYS A 128 26.48 4.80 8.72
C LYS A 128 25.58 5.48 9.76
N ASP A 129 24.27 5.36 9.54
CA ASP A 129 23.22 5.63 10.54
C ASP A 129 22.36 4.37 10.67
N VAL A 130 21.09 4.39 10.40
CA VAL A 130 20.24 3.18 10.27
C VAL A 130 20.68 2.37 9.05
N ASN A 131 20.83 3.04 7.91
CA ASN A 131 21.38 2.51 6.66
C ASN A 131 22.79 3.06 6.43
N VAL A 132 23.47 2.57 5.40
CA VAL A 132 24.72 3.16 4.90
C VAL A 132 24.38 4.10 3.76
N TYR A 133 24.60 5.41 3.96
CA TYR A 133 24.40 6.44 2.95
C TYR A 133 25.69 6.66 2.17
N CYS A 134 25.67 6.29 0.92
CA CYS A 134 26.83 6.26 0.04
C CYS A 134 26.88 7.53 -0.79
N VAL A 135 28.09 8.10 -0.93
CA VAL A 135 28.35 9.26 -1.80
C VAL A 135 29.65 9.05 -2.56
N ALA A 136 29.68 9.48 -3.81
CA ALA A 136 30.87 9.50 -4.64
C ALA A 136 30.87 10.80 -5.50
N PRO A 137 32.00 11.50 -5.64
CA PRO A 137 32.02 12.74 -6.41
C PRO A 137 31.95 12.46 -7.92
N VAL A 138 31.19 13.28 -8.63
CA VAL A 138 31.16 13.29 -10.09
C VAL A 138 32.13 14.34 -10.57
N LEU A 139 33.11 13.96 -11.37
CA LEU A 139 34.22 14.79 -11.79
C LEU A 139 34.37 14.80 -13.33
N ASP A 140 35.07 15.80 -13.85
CA ASP A 140 35.57 15.86 -15.22
C ASP A 140 37.09 16.01 -15.21
N ASP A 141 37.68 16.36 -16.34
CA ASP A 141 39.13 16.59 -16.47
C ASP A 141 39.56 17.97 -16.08
N ALA A 142 38.62 18.86 -15.69
CA ALA A 142 38.94 20.18 -15.22
C ALA A 142 39.67 20.17 -13.86
N PRO A 143 40.46 21.19 -13.53
CA PRO A 143 41.03 21.31 -12.20
C PRO A 143 39.94 21.35 -11.14
N LEU A 144 40.00 20.42 -10.19
CA LEU A 144 39.01 20.32 -9.12
C LEU A 144 39.10 21.53 -8.20
N ALA A 145 38.14 22.43 -8.30
CA ALA A 145 37.97 23.53 -7.35
C ALA A 145 37.00 23.13 -6.24
N GLU A 146 35.79 22.75 -6.62
CA GLU A 146 34.73 22.29 -5.72
C GLU A 146 33.93 21.21 -6.43
N VAL A 147 33.46 20.21 -5.68
CA VAL A 147 32.58 19.17 -6.18
C VAL A 147 31.15 19.70 -6.23
N GLN A 148 30.59 19.81 -7.41
CA GLN A 148 29.27 20.37 -7.66
C GLN A 148 28.17 19.27 -7.62
N PHE A 149 28.49 18.07 -8.08
CA PHE A 149 27.57 16.96 -8.20
C PHE A 149 28.09 15.72 -7.46
N TRP A 150 27.22 15.08 -6.70
CA TRP A 150 27.52 13.86 -5.98
C TRP A 150 26.59 12.73 -6.39
N ALA A 151 27.15 11.61 -6.80
CA ALA A 151 26.38 10.38 -6.95
C ALA A 151 26.07 9.81 -5.57
N VAL A 152 24.82 9.37 -5.37
CA VAL A 152 24.35 8.90 -4.07
C VAL A 152 23.57 7.59 -4.16
N GLY A 153 23.64 6.80 -3.09
CA GLY A 153 22.90 5.56 -2.95
C GLY A 153 22.75 5.13 -1.48
N VAL A 154 22.08 4.03 -1.26
CA VAL A 154 21.84 3.48 0.09
C VAL A 154 22.23 2.01 0.11
N ASP A 155 23.00 1.60 1.13
CA ASP A 155 23.47 0.22 1.36
C ASP A 155 24.21 -0.41 0.17
N CYS A 156 24.92 0.39 -0.62
CA CYS A 156 25.62 -0.01 -1.84
C CYS A 156 27.07 0.47 -1.88
N CYS A 157 27.69 0.68 -0.73
CA CYS A 157 29.11 1.00 -0.61
C CYS A 157 29.69 0.44 0.67
N GLU A 158 31.01 0.35 0.72
CA GLU A 158 31.77 0.17 1.95
C GLU A 158 32.01 1.52 2.64
N GLN A 159 32.69 1.48 3.77
CA GLN A 159 32.97 2.70 4.52
C GLN A 159 33.88 3.67 3.75
N ARG A 160 34.79 3.16 2.90
CA ARG A 160 35.67 3.95 2.04
C ARG A 160 36.02 3.19 0.75
N GLY A 161 36.03 3.94 -0.37
CA GLY A 161 36.68 3.49 -1.62
C GLY A 161 35.92 2.42 -2.42
N SER A 162 34.67 2.17 -2.08
CA SER A 162 33.79 1.28 -2.85
C SER A 162 32.45 1.96 -3.05
N PHE A 163 31.95 1.97 -4.25
CA PHE A 163 30.64 2.51 -4.60
C PHE A 163 30.04 1.67 -5.71
N ASP A 164 29.06 0.86 -5.37
CA ASP A 164 28.39 -0.09 -6.25
C ASP A 164 26.89 0.22 -6.32
N CYS A 165 26.56 1.50 -6.41
CA CYS A 165 25.20 2.02 -6.43
C CYS A 165 24.71 2.18 -7.86
N ASP A 166 23.52 1.63 -8.15
CA ASP A 166 22.88 1.72 -9.45
C ASP A 166 23.83 1.25 -10.59
N ASP A 167 24.13 2.09 -11.58
CA ASP A 167 24.96 1.75 -12.74
C ASP A 167 26.40 2.29 -12.61
N ALA A 168 26.94 2.37 -11.38
CA ALA A 168 28.26 2.98 -11.12
C ALA A 168 29.42 2.31 -11.86
N TRP A 169 29.34 1.00 -12.15
CA TRP A 169 30.34 0.22 -12.85
C TRP A 169 30.10 0.09 -14.35
N ASP A 170 29.02 0.67 -14.85
CA ASP A 170 28.73 0.68 -16.27
C ASP A 170 29.45 1.88 -16.91
N SER A 171 30.35 1.60 -17.87
CA SER A 171 31.12 2.63 -18.60
C SER A 171 30.25 3.57 -19.44
N ASP A 172 29.02 3.15 -19.76
CA ASP A 172 28.07 3.94 -20.52
C ASP A 172 27.20 4.84 -19.62
N ALA A 173 27.30 4.67 -18.30
CA ALA A 173 26.56 5.48 -17.35
C ALA A 173 27.14 6.90 -17.28
N ARG A 174 26.37 7.87 -17.73
CA ARG A 174 26.69 9.32 -17.72
C ARG A 174 25.46 10.16 -17.41
N SER A 175 24.52 9.59 -16.73
CA SER A 175 23.27 10.29 -16.44
C SER A 175 22.93 10.19 -14.96
N GLY A 176 22.12 11.12 -14.48
CA GLY A 176 21.65 11.11 -13.11
C GLY A 176 20.18 11.44 -12.98
N VAL A 177 19.49 10.74 -12.11
CA VAL A 177 18.18 11.16 -11.61
C VAL A 177 18.40 11.95 -10.33
N VAL A 178 17.99 13.22 -10.33
CA VAL A 178 18.22 14.12 -9.19
C VAL A 178 17.38 13.69 -7.99
N VAL A 179 18.01 13.63 -6.83
CA VAL A 179 17.37 13.37 -5.55
C VAL A 179 16.82 14.66 -4.98
N SER A 180 15.50 14.76 -4.91
CA SER A 180 14.83 15.98 -4.40
C SER A 180 15.28 16.33 -2.98
N PRO A 181 15.49 17.62 -2.67
CA PRO A 181 15.75 18.10 -1.30
C PRO A 181 14.67 17.74 -0.30
N LEU A 182 13.44 17.52 -0.76
CA LEU A 182 12.31 17.08 0.06
C LEU A 182 12.36 15.58 0.38
N HIS A 183 13.31 14.84 -0.16
CA HIS A 183 13.48 13.43 0.14
C HIS A 183 14.05 13.25 1.55
N GLY A 184 13.49 12.35 2.33
CA GLY A 184 13.86 12.15 3.74
C GLY A 184 15.33 11.80 3.98
N TRP A 185 16.07 11.33 2.97
CA TRP A 185 17.49 10.96 3.07
C TRP A 185 18.46 12.04 2.62
N HIS A 186 17.97 13.19 2.15
CA HIS A 186 18.82 14.28 1.68
C HIS A 186 19.78 14.79 2.76
N SER A 187 19.31 14.89 4.01
CA SER A 187 20.15 15.30 5.14
C SER A 187 21.26 14.31 5.45
N GLN A 188 21.02 13.00 5.31
CA GLN A 188 22.03 11.96 5.52
C GLN A 188 23.10 11.97 4.44
N TYR A 189 22.72 12.22 3.18
CA TYR A 189 23.69 12.43 2.10
C TYR A 189 24.56 13.66 2.35
N ALA A 190 23.98 14.75 2.83
CA ALA A 190 24.75 15.93 3.19
C ALA A 190 25.76 15.66 4.33
N LEU A 191 25.42 14.80 5.30
CA LEU A 191 26.35 14.36 6.33
C LEU A 191 27.47 13.47 5.76
N ALA A 192 27.12 12.56 4.84
CA ALA A 192 28.09 11.71 4.14
C ALA A 192 29.07 12.55 3.33
N VAL A 193 28.59 13.58 2.61
CA VAL A 193 29.43 14.52 1.85
C VAL A 193 30.40 15.25 2.78
N ARG A 194 29.94 15.82 3.89
CA ARG A 194 30.83 16.47 4.86
C ARG A 194 31.92 15.56 5.37
N GLN A 195 31.57 14.28 5.61
CA GLN A 195 32.56 13.29 6.03
C GLN A 195 33.54 12.95 4.91
N ALA A 196 33.09 12.91 3.64
CA ALA A 196 33.94 12.71 2.47
C ALA A 196 34.90 13.91 2.24
N GLU A 197 34.43 15.15 2.41
CA GLU A 197 35.24 16.36 2.36
C GLU A 197 36.43 16.26 3.33
N HIS A 198 36.16 15.89 4.58
CA HIS A 198 37.22 15.73 5.57
C HIS A 198 38.14 14.53 5.31
N ALA A 199 37.60 13.43 4.77
CA ALA A 199 38.36 12.21 4.54
C ALA A 199 39.31 12.26 3.35
N PHE A 200 38.94 13.06 2.32
CA PHE A 200 39.64 13.15 1.04
C PHE A 200 40.13 14.54 0.71
N GLU A 201 40.05 15.48 1.66
CA GLU A 201 40.43 16.88 1.51
C GLU A 201 39.77 17.54 0.29
N LEU A 202 38.47 17.25 0.11
CA LEU A 202 37.64 17.81 -0.95
C LEU A 202 36.90 19.05 -0.44
N ALA A 203 36.57 19.96 -1.35
CA ALA A 203 35.59 21.00 -1.12
C ALA A 203 34.35 20.71 -1.97
N SER A 204 33.15 20.88 -1.40
CA SER A 204 31.90 20.79 -2.13
C SER A 204 31.28 22.19 -2.28
N ALA A 205 30.46 22.37 -3.30
CA ALA A 205 29.60 23.52 -3.43
C ALA A 205 28.69 23.68 -2.20
N GLN A 206 28.22 24.87 -1.93
CA GLN A 206 27.37 25.15 -0.77
C GLN A 206 26.08 24.37 -0.81
N GLU A 207 25.49 24.17 -2.00
CA GLU A 207 24.31 23.38 -2.27
C GLU A 207 24.59 22.39 -3.41
N PRO A 208 25.33 21.29 -3.15
CA PRO A 208 25.64 20.32 -4.17
C PRO A 208 24.40 19.56 -4.61
N VAL A 209 24.32 19.21 -5.89
CA VAL A 209 23.22 18.40 -6.43
C VAL A 209 23.51 16.91 -6.25
N PHE A 210 22.56 16.20 -5.64
CA PHE A 210 22.64 14.75 -5.45
C PHE A 210 21.94 14.02 -6.59
N VAL A 211 22.63 13.06 -7.19
CA VAL A 211 22.10 12.27 -8.32
C VAL A 211 22.25 10.78 -8.08
N ARG A 212 21.28 10.01 -8.51
CA ARG A 212 21.43 8.56 -8.69
C ARG A 212 22.09 8.33 -10.04
N TRP A 213 23.25 7.67 -10.05
CA TRP A 213 24.07 7.49 -11.25
C TRP A 213 23.54 6.33 -12.09
N VAL A 214 23.01 6.61 -13.28
CA VAL A 214 22.31 5.64 -14.11
C VAL A 214 22.61 5.83 -15.61
N VAL A 215 22.52 4.74 -16.38
CA VAL A 215 22.64 4.79 -17.84
C VAL A 215 21.42 5.48 -18.47
N ASP A 216 20.21 5.10 -18.06
CA ASP A 216 18.97 5.61 -18.64
C ASP A 216 18.02 6.14 -17.56
N PRO A 217 18.00 7.46 -17.33
CA PRO A 217 17.14 8.09 -16.35
C PRO A 217 15.65 7.97 -16.68
N GLU A 218 15.29 7.84 -17.98
CA GLU A 218 13.90 7.65 -18.38
C GLU A 218 13.39 6.27 -18.01
N LYS A 219 14.21 5.24 -18.19
CA LYS A 219 13.90 3.87 -17.80
C LYS A 219 13.68 3.76 -16.28
N VAL A 220 14.58 4.36 -15.49
CA VAL A 220 14.47 4.38 -14.02
C VAL A 220 13.20 5.10 -13.59
N THR A 221 12.93 6.28 -14.15
CA THR A 221 11.73 7.06 -13.87
C THR A 221 10.46 6.27 -14.21
N ARG A 222 10.41 5.63 -15.37
CA ARG A 222 9.28 4.78 -15.80
C ARG A 222 9.08 3.58 -14.88
N ASN A 223 10.17 2.98 -14.40
CA ASN A 223 10.11 1.87 -13.46
C ASN A 223 9.45 2.26 -12.13
N TYR A 224 9.72 3.45 -11.60
CA TYR A 224 9.03 3.95 -10.42
C TYR A 224 7.51 3.99 -10.61
N PHE A 225 7.04 4.42 -11.79
CA PHE A 225 5.62 4.41 -12.09
C PHE A 225 5.03 3.00 -12.12
N HIS A 226 5.70 2.09 -12.85
CA HIS A 226 5.21 0.70 -12.98
C HIS A 226 5.18 -0.03 -11.65
N PHE A 227 6.22 0.11 -10.82
CA PHE A 227 6.24 -0.50 -9.49
C PHE A 227 5.17 0.11 -8.58
N GLY A 228 5.03 1.44 -8.57
CA GLY A 228 4.01 2.11 -7.77
C GLY A 228 2.59 1.69 -8.14
N VAL A 229 2.25 1.68 -9.43
CA VAL A 229 0.95 1.23 -9.91
C VAL A 229 0.76 -0.27 -9.64
N GLY A 230 1.80 -1.10 -9.87
CA GLY A 230 1.75 -2.52 -9.61
C GLY A 230 1.40 -2.85 -8.16
N ILE A 231 2.04 -2.19 -7.19
CA ILE A 231 1.73 -2.37 -5.75
C ILE A 231 0.26 -2.01 -5.47
N LEU A 232 -0.25 -0.92 -6.02
CA LEU A 232 -1.65 -0.52 -5.83
C LEU A 232 -2.62 -1.55 -6.40
N VAL A 233 -2.35 -2.08 -7.60
CA VAL A 233 -3.19 -3.12 -8.23
C VAL A 233 -3.19 -4.41 -7.39
N VAL A 234 -2.02 -4.86 -6.95
CA VAL A 234 -1.89 -6.04 -6.09
C VAL A 234 -2.62 -5.84 -4.76
N ALA A 235 -2.49 -4.68 -4.14
CA ALA A 235 -3.18 -4.38 -2.87
C ALA A 235 -4.71 -4.39 -3.02
N VAL A 236 -5.25 -3.83 -4.13
CA VAL A 236 -6.69 -3.87 -4.43
C VAL A 236 -7.17 -5.32 -4.64
N ALA A 237 -6.42 -6.09 -5.43
CA ALA A 237 -6.77 -7.50 -5.69
C ALA A 237 -6.73 -8.34 -4.41
N ALA A 238 -5.69 -8.19 -3.60
CA ALA A 238 -5.56 -8.90 -2.32
C ALA A 238 -6.70 -8.56 -1.34
N TYR A 239 -7.06 -7.27 -1.24
CA TYR A 239 -8.20 -6.84 -0.43
C TYR A 239 -9.51 -7.42 -0.96
N GLY A 240 -9.71 -7.46 -2.29
CA GLY A 240 -10.89 -8.06 -2.91
C GLY A 240 -11.04 -9.54 -2.58
N VAL A 241 -9.95 -10.30 -2.70
CA VAL A 241 -9.93 -11.73 -2.34
C VAL A 241 -10.23 -11.92 -0.84
N LEU A 242 -9.56 -11.15 0.03
CA LEU A 242 -9.79 -11.20 1.48
C LEU A 242 -11.26 -10.91 1.83
N SER A 243 -11.84 -9.89 1.21
CA SER A 243 -13.25 -9.52 1.42
C SER A 243 -14.21 -10.64 1.00
N CYS A 244 -13.94 -11.29 -0.14
CA CYS A 244 -14.73 -12.43 -0.61
C CYS A 244 -14.63 -13.62 0.35
N VAL A 245 -13.43 -13.94 0.84
CA VAL A 245 -13.19 -15.02 1.79
C VAL A 245 -13.92 -14.75 3.10
N VAL A 246 -13.79 -13.56 3.67
CA VAL A 246 -14.49 -13.17 4.90
C VAL A 246 -16.01 -13.25 4.71
N ALA A 247 -16.55 -12.73 3.60
CA ALA A 247 -17.97 -12.80 3.30
C ALA A 247 -18.47 -14.24 3.19
N HIS A 248 -17.68 -15.14 2.58
CA HIS A 248 -17.99 -16.55 2.47
C HIS A 248 -18.03 -17.24 3.85
N PHE A 249 -17.03 -17.00 4.70
CA PHE A 249 -17.01 -17.56 6.06
C PHE A 249 -18.18 -17.07 6.91
N LEU A 250 -18.49 -15.79 6.87
CA LEU A 250 -19.61 -15.21 7.60
C LEU A 250 -20.96 -15.78 7.13
N LYS A 251 -21.12 -16.00 5.82
CA LYS A 251 -22.31 -16.63 5.25
C LYS A 251 -22.45 -18.09 5.70
N THR A 252 -21.37 -18.85 5.70
CA THR A 252 -21.34 -20.25 6.11
C THR A 252 -21.62 -20.40 7.61
N ALA A 253 -21.07 -19.51 8.43
CA ALA A 253 -21.35 -19.48 9.88
C ALA A 253 -22.81 -19.13 10.20
N ARG A 254 -23.50 -18.40 9.30
CA ARG A 254 -24.92 -18.03 9.46
C ARG A 254 -25.89 -19.15 9.04
N SER A 255 -25.42 -20.13 8.27
CA SER A 255 -26.29 -21.29 7.90
C SER A 255 -26.66 -22.05 9.17
N PRO A 256 -27.94 -22.05 9.61
CA PRO A 256 -28.32 -22.82 10.77
C PRO A 256 -28.04 -24.29 10.44
N ARG A 257 -27.27 -24.97 11.32
CA ARG A 257 -27.24 -26.43 11.33
C ARG A 257 -28.69 -26.90 11.27
N ARG A 258 -29.11 -27.39 10.15
CA ARG A 258 -30.29 -28.23 10.07
C ARG A 258 -29.94 -29.50 10.87
N ASP A 259 -30.08 -29.39 12.20
CA ASP A 259 -30.08 -30.54 13.04
C ASP A 259 -31.21 -31.41 12.51
N GLY A 260 -30.82 -32.56 11.95
CA GLY A 260 -31.68 -33.60 11.51
C GLY A 260 -32.45 -34.21 12.70
N ARG A 261 -33.41 -33.44 13.20
CA ARG A 261 -34.49 -34.00 13.97
C ARG A 261 -35.52 -34.57 12.98
N GLY A 262 -35.03 -35.59 12.28
CA GLY A 262 -35.82 -36.51 11.53
C GLY A 262 -36.75 -37.25 12.50
N GLY A 263 -38.00 -37.13 12.23
CA GLY A 263 -39.02 -38.10 12.40
C GLY A 263 -38.96 -39.10 13.57
N GLY A 264 -39.36 -38.71 14.75
CA GLY A 264 -39.98 -39.63 15.66
C GLY A 264 -41.41 -39.89 15.18
N ALA A 265 -41.57 -40.92 14.38
CA ALA A 265 -42.89 -41.47 14.10
C ALA A 265 -43.48 -41.99 15.42
N HIS A 266 -44.37 -41.23 16.04
CA HIS A 266 -45.23 -41.70 17.08
C HIS A 266 -46.36 -42.56 16.41
N SER A 267 -46.09 -43.84 16.28
CA SER A 267 -47.11 -44.85 16.12
C SER A 267 -47.87 -44.96 17.45
N GLY A 268 -48.99 -44.27 17.61
CA GLY A 268 -49.94 -44.45 18.69
C GLY A 268 -50.64 -45.80 18.54
N PRO A 269 -50.92 -46.48 19.64
CA PRO A 269 -51.55 -47.79 19.59
C PRO A 269 -53.05 -47.69 19.16
N ARG A 270 -53.40 -48.53 18.22
CA ARG A 270 -54.80 -48.81 17.88
C ARG A 270 -55.43 -49.50 19.07
N ASP A 271 -56.32 -48.88 19.82
CA ASP A 271 -57.25 -49.53 20.72
C ASP A 271 -58.44 -50.12 19.92
N ALA A 272 -58.36 -51.40 19.80
CA ALA A 272 -59.50 -52.27 19.41
C ALA A 272 -60.31 -52.53 20.64
N ARG A 273 -61.53 -52.05 20.69
CA ARG A 273 -62.66 -52.54 21.44
C ARG A 273 -63.91 -51.95 20.82
N GLY A 274 -64.82 -52.69 20.37
CA GLY A 274 -65.43 -53.92 20.76
C GLY A 274 -66.85 -53.77 20.37
N ALA A 275 -67.26 -54.71 19.60
CA ALA A 275 -68.65 -55.02 19.20
C ALA A 275 -69.70 -54.85 20.27
N LYS A 276 -70.86 -54.44 19.86
CA LYS A 276 -72.10 -55.23 20.11
C LYS A 276 -73.29 -54.62 19.36
N GLU A 277 -73.77 -55.43 18.48
CA GLU A 277 -75.12 -55.63 17.99
C GLU A 277 -76.08 -55.95 19.10
N PRO A 278 -77.34 -56.20 18.77
CA PRO A 278 -78.56 -55.57 18.29
C PRO A 278 -79.72 -55.84 19.27
N PRO A 279 -80.95 -56.19 18.97
CA PRO A 279 -81.84 -56.10 17.82
C PRO A 279 -83.29 -55.68 18.16
N HIS A 280 -84.16 -55.82 17.22
CA HIS A 280 -85.61 -56.15 17.20
C HIS A 280 -86.67 -55.04 17.25
N GLN A 281 -87.41 -55.16 16.21
CA GLN A 281 -88.84 -55.36 16.07
C GLN A 281 -89.76 -54.16 16.30
N ALA A 282 -90.40 -53.74 15.34
CA ALA A 282 -91.72 -54.15 14.82
C ALA A 282 -92.05 -53.32 13.57
#